data_5bc7ef314bf32b786afe015c6812d245
#
_entry.id   5bc7ef314bf32b786afe015c6812d245
#
_cell.length_a   1.000
_cell.length_b   1.000
_cell.length_c   1.000
_cell.angle_alpha   90.00
_cell.angle_beta   90.00
_cell.angle_gamma   90.00
#
_symmetry.space_group_name_H-M   'P 1'
#
loop_
_entity.id
_entity.type
_entity.pdbx_description
1 polymer ?
#
loop_
_entity_poly.entity_id
_entity_poly.type
_entity_poly.pdbx_seq_one_letter_code
_entity_poly.pdbx_strand_id
1 'polypeptide(L)'
;MKIDFEKHVSQAVFHSPLKNFELDSQQIETRIDPLTGFTTKVRTGRKAWQRLYTTDEKLLAEIAEQTREGCFFCPEKVNVATPRYPEEFIAGGRIIVGEACLFPNLFAQKEYSAITAISHQHFVGLDQFTPELLANAFKACAIYFSRLNQSKPNKYAEIGFNYLFPGGASIPHPHLQVLASDWPYFLIANLLEHSQKYYAQHSTCFWKGLVDTEKKIGQRYLNCLGNTEWLTPFAPVREDEVHGIVRNKSNFLQFDDSDWESLADGITRVFKYYNDKGLSSCNFALYSGRLGEKTDYLWAGVKIVSRSSVQAQPINDACFSQNLLYDGMVTEPPEEIASALRKYF
;
A
#
# COMPACT_ATOMS: atom_id res chain seq x y z
N MET A 1 -13.38 22.63 -8.36
CA MET A 1 -14.08 22.65 -7.04
C MET A 1 -13.04 22.38 -5.96
N LYS A 2 -13.12 23.03 -4.81
CA LYS A 2 -12.13 22.88 -3.72
C LYS A 2 -12.62 21.75 -2.80
N ILE A 3 -11.76 20.73 -2.54
CA ILE A 3 -12.02 19.74 -1.50
C ILE A 3 -11.81 20.42 -0.14
N ASP A 4 -12.74 20.19 0.79
CA ASP A 4 -12.63 20.67 2.16
C ASP A 4 -11.97 19.61 3.05
N PHE A 5 -11.01 20.05 3.87
CA PHE A 5 -10.26 19.21 4.79
C PHE A 5 -10.67 19.53 6.23
N GLU A 6 -11.65 18.78 6.72
CA GLU A 6 -12.21 18.98 8.05
C GLU A 6 -11.32 18.39 9.13
N LYS A 7 -10.97 19.19 10.16
CA LYS A 7 -10.28 18.73 11.35
C LYS A 7 -10.80 19.41 12.61
N HIS A 8 -10.81 18.65 13.70
CA HIS A 8 -11.13 19.11 15.04
C HIS A 8 -9.91 18.97 15.94
N VAL A 9 -9.64 19.99 16.75
CA VAL A 9 -8.52 20.01 17.68
C VAL A 9 -9.05 19.94 19.11
N SER A 10 -8.56 18.98 19.87
CA SER A 10 -8.87 18.83 21.30
C SER A 10 -7.56 18.75 22.13
N GLN A 11 -7.68 18.97 23.43
CA GLN A 11 -6.55 18.88 24.37
C GLN A 11 -6.86 17.91 25.51
N ALA A 12 -5.93 17.00 25.76
CA ALA A 12 -5.89 16.21 27.00
C ALA A 12 -5.03 16.95 28.02
N VAL A 13 -5.61 17.30 29.19
CA VAL A 13 -4.93 18.08 30.24
C VAL A 13 -4.68 17.18 31.45
N PHE A 14 -3.45 17.18 31.97
CA PHE A 14 -3.04 16.32 33.07
C PHE A 14 -1.80 16.88 33.78
N HIS A 15 -1.52 16.38 35.00
CA HIS A 15 -0.24 16.63 35.70
C HIS A 15 0.80 15.61 35.20
N SER A 16 1.89 16.08 34.61
CA SER A 16 2.88 15.23 33.94
C SER A 16 4.04 14.87 34.90
N PRO A 17 4.36 13.59 35.10
CA PRO A 17 5.57 13.21 35.85
C PRO A 17 6.86 13.63 35.12
N LEU A 18 6.82 13.84 33.80
CA LEU A 18 7.95 14.35 33.04
C LEU A 18 8.24 15.84 33.31
N LYS A 19 7.29 16.54 33.94
CA LYS A 19 7.37 17.94 34.32
C LYS A 19 7.16 18.11 35.84
N ASN A 20 7.65 17.18 36.65
CA ASN A 20 7.50 17.18 38.12
C ASN A 20 6.04 17.36 38.58
N PHE A 21 5.08 16.76 37.86
CA PHE A 21 3.65 16.88 38.13
C PHE A 21 3.08 18.31 37.95
N GLU A 22 3.77 19.17 37.23
CA GLU A 22 3.16 20.41 36.76
C GLU A 22 2.09 20.12 35.71
N LEU A 23 1.15 21.09 35.52
CA LEU A 23 0.09 20.99 34.53
C LEU A 23 0.67 20.95 33.13
N ASP A 24 0.27 19.93 32.35
CA ASP A 24 0.67 19.71 30.96
C ASP A 24 -0.54 19.44 30.09
N SER A 25 -0.39 19.59 28.78
CA SER A 25 -1.43 19.25 27.83
C SER A 25 -0.88 18.62 26.56
N GLN A 26 -1.64 17.70 25.99
CA GLN A 26 -1.36 17.11 24.68
C GLN A 26 -2.46 17.46 23.70
N GLN A 27 -2.08 17.97 22.54
CA GLN A 27 -2.99 18.25 21.44
C GLN A 27 -3.28 16.98 20.66
N ILE A 28 -4.55 16.78 20.32
CA ILE A 28 -5.05 15.68 19.50
C ILE A 28 -5.84 16.30 18.35
N GLU A 29 -5.43 16.04 17.12
CA GLU A 29 -6.23 16.38 15.95
C GLU A 29 -7.07 15.17 15.53
N THR A 30 -8.36 15.35 15.37
CA THR A 30 -9.24 14.40 14.67
C THR A 30 -9.41 14.92 13.26
N ARG A 31 -8.97 14.16 12.27
CA ARG A 31 -9.10 14.49 10.84
C ARG A 31 -10.12 13.56 10.19
N ILE A 32 -10.91 14.10 9.27
CA ILE A 32 -11.98 13.37 8.57
C ILE A 32 -11.59 13.25 7.09
N ASP A 33 -11.55 12.02 6.58
CA ASP A 33 -11.30 11.77 5.14
C ASP A 33 -12.41 12.43 4.31
N PRO A 34 -12.07 13.30 3.35
CA PRO A 34 -13.05 14.12 2.67
C PRO A 34 -13.95 13.34 1.69
N LEU A 35 -13.64 12.08 1.37
CA LEU A 35 -14.48 11.25 0.53
C LEU A 35 -15.33 10.29 1.35
N THR A 36 -14.72 9.55 2.26
CA THR A 36 -15.35 8.41 2.95
C THR A 36 -15.88 8.75 4.34
N GLY A 37 -15.48 9.89 4.92
CA GLY A 37 -15.77 10.22 6.30
C GLY A 37 -14.98 9.41 7.33
N PHE A 38 -14.01 8.59 6.90
CA PHE A 38 -13.13 7.87 7.81
C PHE A 38 -12.35 8.82 8.70
N THR A 39 -12.21 8.49 10.00
CA THR A 39 -11.56 9.36 10.96
C THR A 39 -10.16 8.90 11.34
N THR A 40 -9.30 9.86 11.64
CA THR A 40 -7.92 9.62 12.10
C THR A 40 -7.55 10.55 13.25
N LYS A 41 -6.89 9.99 14.27
CA LYS A 41 -6.28 10.78 15.34
C LYS A 41 -4.80 11.02 15.04
N VAL A 42 -4.41 12.29 14.91
CA VAL A 42 -2.99 12.71 14.80
C VAL A 42 -2.54 13.20 16.17
N ARG A 43 -1.55 12.52 16.75
CA ARG A 43 -1.04 12.78 18.12
C ARG A 43 0.43 13.18 18.08
N THR A 44 0.71 14.46 18.06
CA THR A 44 2.05 15.04 17.84
C THR A 44 3.04 14.92 19.01
N GLY A 45 2.63 14.38 20.16
CA GLY A 45 3.47 14.35 21.39
C GLY A 45 4.39 13.13 21.57
N ARG A 46 4.39 12.16 20.66
CA ARG A 46 5.01 10.83 20.86
C ARG A 46 6.32 10.57 20.11
N LYS A 47 7.07 11.57 19.70
CA LYS A 47 8.36 11.40 18.95
C LYS A 47 9.38 10.47 19.68
N ALA A 48 9.29 10.31 21.00
CA ALA A 48 10.17 9.39 21.75
C ALA A 48 9.98 7.90 21.44
N TRP A 49 8.82 7.51 20.90
CA TRP A 49 8.51 6.10 20.58
C TRP A 49 9.04 5.67 19.21
N GLN A 50 9.44 6.59 18.35
CA GLN A 50 10.01 6.29 17.02
C GLN A 50 11.32 5.48 17.11
N ARG A 51 12.07 5.59 18.21
CA ARG A 51 13.28 4.76 18.45
C ARG A 51 13.00 3.25 18.56
N LEU A 52 11.74 2.87 18.79
CA LEU A 52 11.33 1.47 18.88
C LEU A 52 11.14 0.79 17.51
N TYR A 53 11.24 1.55 16.41
CA TYR A 53 11.06 1.05 15.05
C TYR A 53 12.39 0.88 14.29
N THR A 54 13.54 0.91 14.97
CA THR A 54 14.85 0.67 14.33
C THR A 54 15.03 -0.81 14.03
N THR A 55 15.40 -1.14 12.81
CA THR A 55 15.66 -2.53 12.38
C THR A 55 16.88 -3.11 13.09
N ASP A 56 16.77 -4.35 13.58
CA ASP A 56 17.89 -5.18 13.96
C ASP A 56 18.44 -5.88 12.71
N GLU A 57 19.44 -5.26 12.07
CA GLU A 57 20.03 -5.74 10.81
C GLU A 57 20.66 -7.12 10.94
N LYS A 58 21.21 -7.46 12.12
CA LYS A 58 21.79 -8.78 12.35
C LYS A 58 20.71 -9.85 12.37
N LEU A 59 19.64 -9.63 13.15
CA LEU A 59 18.50 -10.53 13.19
C LEU A 59 17.84 -10.67 11.80
N LEU A 60 17.72 -9.58 11.05
CA LEU A 60 17.16 -9.60 9.71
C LEU A 60 18.00 -10.48 8.76
N ALA A 61 19.33 -10.35 8.80
CA ALA A 61 20.24 -11.18 8.02
C ALA A 61 20.17 -12.66 8.44
N GLU A 62 20.10 -12.95 9.74
CA GLU A 62 19.92 -14.33 10.25
C GLU A 62 18.60 -14.95 9.77
N ILE A 63 17.49 -14.20 9.80
CA ILE A 63 16.18 -14.65 9.29
C ILE A 63 16.26 -14.95 7.79
N ALA A 64 16.87 -14.07 7.01
CA ALA A 64 17.01 -14.25 5.57
C ALA A 64 17.79 -15.54 5.25
N GLU A 65 18.87 -15.82 5.95
CA GLU A 65 19.68 -17.02 5.74
C GLU A 65 18.94 -18.29 6.18
N GLN A 66 18.35 -18.31 7.38
CA GLN A 66 17.69 -19.50 7.94
C GLN A 66 16.44 -19.94 7.15
N THR A 67 15.76 -18.99 6.49
CA THR A 67 14.51 -19.25 5.74
C THR A 67 14.76 -19.60 4.28
N ARG A 68 16.00 -19.48 3.78
CA ARG A 68 16.33 -19.69 2.37
C ARG A 68 16.16 -21.13 1.93
N GLU A 69 16.69 -22.08 2.69
CA GLU A 69 16.68 -23.51 2.31
C GLU A 69 15.25 -24.05 2.14
N GLY A 70 14.30 -23.61 3.00
CA GLY A 70 12.90 -24.03 2.97
C GLY A 70 12.02 -23.27 1.97
N CYS A 71 12.51 -22.25 1.29
CA CYS A 71 11.70 -21.34 0.50
C CYS A 71 11.16 -21.96 -0.78
N PHE A 72 9.84 -21.98 -0.95
CA PHE A 72 9.16 -22.49 -2.15
C PHE A 72 9.25 -21.56 -3.36
N PHE A 73 9.58 -20.27 -3.14
CA PHE A 73 9.58 -19.24 -4.18
C PHE A 73 10.96 -19.02 -4.80
N CYS A 74 12.02 -19.57 -4.21
CA CYS A 74 13.34 -19.53 -4.79
C CYS A 74 13.39 -20.30 -6.13
N PRO A 75 14.23 -19.89 -7.09
CA PRO A 75 14.29 -20.45 -8.45
C PRO A 75 14.40 -21.97 -8.50
N GLU A 76 15.12 -22.57 -7.55
CA GLU A 76 15.35 -24.01 -7.46
C GLU A 76 14.07 -24.79 -7.15
N LYS A 77 13.11 -24.18 -6.47
CA LYS A 77 11.90 -24.84 -5.96
C LYS A 77 10.61 -24.33 -6.58
N VAL A 78 10.56 -23.10 -7.08
CA VAL A 78 9.31 -22.49 -7.57
C VAL A 78 8.60 -23.36 -8.60
N ASN A 79 9.33 -24.03 -9.47
CA ASN A 79 8.75 -24.86 -10.53
C ASN A 79 8.21 -26.22 -10.06
N VAL A 80 8.67 -26.74 -8.92
CA VAL A 80 8.31 -28.06 -8.39
C VAL A 80 7.49 -27.99 -7.11
N ALA A 81 7.55 -26.89 -6.37
CA ALA A 81 6.90 -26.73 -5.07
C ALA A 81 5.70 -25.77 -5.06
N THR A 82 5.38 -25.12 -6.20
CA THR A 82 4.21 -24.25 -6.31
C THR A 82 3.18 -24.79 -7.31
N PRO A 83 1.88 -24.51 -7.13
CA PRO A 83 0.84 -24.95 -8.06
C PRO A 83 1.02 -24.41 -9.47
N ARG A 84 0.28 -24.98 -10.43
CA ARG A 84 0.20 -24.55 -11.83
C ARG A 84 -1.24 -24.32 -12.23
N TYR A 85 -1.47 -23.34 -13.11
CA TYR A 85 -2.74 -23.20 -13.80
C TYR A 85 -2.93 -24.31 -14.83
N PRO A 86 -4.20 -24.68 -15.14
CA PRO A 86 -4.52 -25.49 -16.30
C PRO A 86 -3.97 -24.85 -17.58
N GLU A 87 -3.51 -25.67 -18.53
CA GLU A 87 -2.88 -25.26 -19.78
C GLU A 87 -3.80 -24.38 -20.64
N GLU A 88 -5.10 -24.68 -20.63
CA GLU A 88 -6.13 -23.94 -21.35
C GLU A 88 -6.36 -22.51 -20.80
N PHE A 89 -6.02 -22.27 -19.52
CA PHE A 89 -6.13 -20.96 -18.93
C PHE A 89 -4.84 -20.14 -19.05
N ILE A 90 -3.71 -20.74 -18.69
CA ILE A 90 -2.38 -20.14 -18.82
C ILE A 90 -1.41 -21.19 -19.36
N ALA A 91 -0.94 -20.99 -20.60
CA ALA A 91 0.03 -21.84 -21.25
C ALA A 91 1.31 -21.97 -20.39
N GLY A 92 1.78 -23.19 -20.17
CA GLY A 92 2.90 -23.50 -19.26
C GLY A 92 2.53 -23.41 -17.78
N GLY A 93 1.29 -23.09 -17.43
CA GLY A 93 0.76 -23.05 -16.06
C GLY A 93 1.27 -21.90 -15.19
N ARG A 94 2.10 -20.97 -15.72
CA ARG A 94 2.68 -19.80 -15.03
C ARG A 94 2.82 -18.62 -15.97
N ILE A 95 2.87 -17.42 -15.40
CA ILE A 95 3.21 -16.19 -16.14
C ILE A 95 4.58 -15.73 -15.66
N ILE A 96 5.51 -15.56 -16.59
CA ILE A 96 6.87 -15.10 -16.30
C ILE A 96 7.11 -13.78 -17.04
N VAL A 97 7.56 -12.75 -16.31
CA VAL A 97 7.97 -11.46 -16.85
C VAL A 97 9.26 -11.03 -16.14
N GLY A 98 10.38 -11.02 -16.85
CA GLY A 98 11.68 -10.83 -16.22
C GLY A 98 11.95 -11.90 -15.14
N GLU A 99 12.26 -11.47 -13.92
CA GLU A 99 12.40 -12.37 -12.76
C GLU A 99 11.04 -12.77 -12.13
N ALA A 100 9.99 -12.02 -12.40
CA ALA A 100 8.70 -12.25 -11.78
C ALA A 100 8.03 -13.53 -12.29
N CYS A 101 7.53 -14.34 -11.34
CA CYS A 101 6.83 -15.60 -11.64
C CYS A 101 5.47 -15.60 -10.92
N LEU A 102 4.36 -15.60 -11.69
CA LEU A 102 3.00 -15.69 -11.17
C LEU A 102 2.46 -17.11 -11.32
N PHE A 103 1.86 -17.63 -10.23
CA PHE A 103 1.28 -18.97 -10.13
C PHE A 103 0.07 -18.96 -9.18
N PRO A 104 -0.79 -20.01 -9.17
CA PRO A 104 -1.93 -20.08 -8.25
C PRO A 104 -1.49 -20.06 -6.78
N ASN A 105 -2.27 -19.39 -5.93
CA ASN A 105 -2.06 -19.47 -4.49
C ASN A 105 -2.61 -20.80 -3.95
N LEU A 106 -1.76 -21.61 -3.30
CA LEU A 106 -2.15 -22.86 -2.67
C LEU A 106 -3.19 -22.67 -1.55
N PHE A 107 -3.12 -21.53 -0.87
CA PHE A 107 -4.03 -21.15 0.22
C PHE A 107 -4.85 -19.92 -0.23
N ALA A 108 -5.81 -20.16 -1.10
CA ALA A 108 -6.60 -19.10 -1.73
C ALA A 108 -7.37 -18.26 -0.70
N GLN A 109 -7.29 -16.94 -0.82
CA GLN A 109 -8.03 -15.98 0.01
C GLN A 109 -9.33 -15.51 -0.67
N LYS A 110 -9.38 -15.59 -2.00
CA LYS A 110 -10.53 -15.28 -2.84
C LYS A 110 -10.66 -16.35 -3.92
N GLU A 111 -11.77 -16.37 -4.66
CA GLU A 111 -12.04 -17.34 -5.74
C GLU A 111 -10.88 -17.36 -6.76
N TYR A 112 -10.37 -16.18 -7.12
CA TYR A 112 -9.23 -16.03 -8.02
C TYR A 112 -8.06 -15.47 -7.21
N SER A 113 -7.15 -16.36 -6.82
CA SER A 113 -6.03 -16.06 -5.95
C SER A 113 -4.73 -16.57 -6.55
N ALA A 114 -3.80 -15.67 -6.78
CA ALA A 114 -2.46 -15.96 -7.28
C ALA A 114 -1.38 -15.35 -6.38
N ILE A 115 -0.17 -15.85 -6.51
CA ILE A 115 1.05 -15.28 -5.95
C ILE A 115 1.95 -14.87 -7.10
N THR A 116 2.61 -13.72 -6.98
CA THR A 116 3.71 -13.33 -7.88
C THR A 116 4.99 -13.22 -7.07
N ALA A 117 5.90 -14.19 -7.16
CA ALA A 117 7.26 -14.02 -6.69
C ALA A 117 7.92 -12.91 -7.52
N ILE A 118 8.47 -11.88 -6.86
CA ILE A 118 8.92 -10.65 -7.52
C ILE A 118 10.32 -10.80 -8.11
N SER A 119 11.20 -11.52 -7.43
CA SER A 119 12.63 -11.64 -7.73
C SER A 119 13.10 -13.08 -7.59
N HIS A 120 14.23 -13.38 -8.22
CA HIS A 120 14.97 -14.63 -7.98
C HIS A 120 15.71 -14.61 -6.63
N GLN A 121 15.93 -13.43 -6.04
CA GLN A 121 16.59 -13.31 -4.74
C GLN A 121 15.62 -13.67 -3.62
N HIS A 122 16.08 -14.50 -2.68
CA HIS A 122 15.28 -14.91 -1.53
C HIS A 122 14.92 -13.75 -0.62
N PHE A 123 15.78 -12.77 -0.52
CA PHE A 123 15.60 -11.55 0.26
C PHE A 123 16.06 -10.34 -0.54
N VAL A 124 15.30 -9.25 -0.47
CA VAL A 124 15.58 -7.96 -1.12
C VAL A 124 15.32 -6.86 -0.10
N GLY A 125 16.33 -6.12 0.34
CA GLY A 125 16.14 -4.96 1.24
C GLY A 125 15.25 -3.89 0.60
N LEU A 126 14.57 -3.06 1.41
CA LEU A 126 13.68 -2.02 0.88
C LEU A 126 14.40 -1.06 -0.08
N ASP A 127 15.68 -0.78 0.14
CA ASP A 127 16.53 0.05 -0.72
C ASP A 127 17.01 -0.66 -1.99
N GLN A 128 16.87 -1.97 -2.06
CA GLN A 128 17.32 -2.83 -3.16
C GLN A 128 16.22 -3.12 -4.19
N PHE A 129 14.96 -2.82 -3.87
CA PHE A 129 13.89 -2.92 -4.85
C PHE A 129 14.12 -1.91 -5.98
N THR A 130 14.15 -2.41 -7.21
CA THR A 130 14.23 -1.55 -8.41
C THR A 130 12.85 -1.35 -9.04
N PRO A 131 12.64 -0.23 -9.76
CA PRO A 131 11.43 -0.03 -10.53
C PRO A 131 11.15 -1.19 -11.50
N GLU A 132 12.19 -1.75 -12.13
CA GLU A 132 12.07 -2.86 -13.06
C GLU A 132 11.53 -4.13 -12.40
N LEU A 133 12.05 -4.52 -11.23
CA LEU A 133 11.54 -5.69 -10.48
C LEU A 133 10.05 -5.57 -10.19
N LEU A 134 9.60 -4.43 -9.68
CA LEU A 134 8.18 -4.22 -9.36
C LEU A 134 7.33 -4.10 -10.62
N ALA A 135 7.78 -3.39 -11.66
CA ALA A 135 7.07 -3.25 -12.91
C ALA A 135 6.84 -4.61 -13.59
N ASN A 136 7.87 -5.48 -13.62
CA ASN A 136 7.76 -6.84 -14.16
C ASN A 136 6.73 -7.67 -13.37
N ALA A 137 6.72 -7.57 -12.04
CA ALA A 137 5.74 -8.24 -11.20
C ALA A 137 4.30 -7.73 -11.47
N PHE A 138 4.12 -6.42 -11.62
CA PHE A 138 2.82 -5.83 -11.97
C PHE A 138 2.35 -6.20 -13.38
N LYS A 139 3.26 -6.24 -14.36
CA LYS A 139 2.96 -6.70 -15.72
C LYS A 139 2.52 -8.16 -15.74
N ALA A 140 3.14 -9.03 -14.92
CA ALA A 140 2.68 -10.40 -14.75
C ALA A 140 1.24 -10.46 -14.20
N CYS A 141 0.92 -9.62 -13.21
CA CYS A 141 -0.44 -9.49 -12.67
C CYS A 141 -1.43 -8.97 -13.74
N ALA A 142 -1.03 -7.99 -14.55
CA ALA A 142 -1.85 -7.44 -15.63
C ALA A 142 -2.20 -8.51 -16.69
N ILE A 143 -1.24 -9.34 -17.08
CA ILE A 143 -1.48 -10.49 -17.98
C ILE A 143 -2.50 -11.44 -17.36
N TYR A 144 -2.34 -11.77 -16.08
CA TYR A 144 -3.29 -12.62 -15.35
C TYR A 144 -4.70 -12.04 -15.32
N PHE A 145 -4.87 -10.76 -14.98
CA PHE A 145 -6.17 -10.10 -14.96
C PHE A 145 -6.80 -10.00 -16.35
N SER A 146 -6.01 -9.80 -17.39
CA SER A 146 -6.49 -9.82 -18.77
C SER A 146 -7.05 -11.20 -19.14
N ARG A 147 -6.34 -12.28 -18.83
CA ARG A 147 -6.81 -13.65 -19.05
C ARG A 147 -8.05 -13.99 -18.22
N LEU A 148 -8.04 -13.56 -16.94
CA LEU A 148 -9.19 -13.75 -16.08
C LEU A 148 -10.43 -13.06 -16.63
N ASN A 149 -10.32 -11.80 -17.04
CA ASN A 149 -11.46 -11.04 -17.54
C ASN A 149 -12.04 -11.59 -18.87
N GLN A 150 -11.22 -12.26 -19.71
CA GLN A 150 -11.70 -12.95 -20.90
C GLN A 150 -12.62 -14.13 -20.58
N SER A 151 -12.34 -14.88 -19.51
CA SER A 151 -13.09 -16.05 -19.11
C SER A 151 -14.16 -15.77 -18.04
N LYS A 152 -13.88 -14.84 -17.17
CA LYS A 152 -14.70 -14.44 -15.99
C LYS A 152 -14.70 -12.91 -15.87
N PRO A 153 -15.52 -12.20 -16.65
CA PRO A 153 -15.51 -10.74 -16.72
C PRO A 153 -16.00 -10.08 -15.43
N ASN A 154 -15.70 -8.79 -15.31
CA ASN A 154 -16.25 -7.87 -14.31
C ASN A 154 -15.91 -8.23 -12.84
N LYS A 155 -14.75 -8.85 -12.56
CA LYS A 155 -14.29 -9.07 -11.19
C LYS A 155 -13.66 -7.81 -10.60
N TYR A 156 -13.78 -7.63 -9.29
CA TYR A 156 -12.94 -6.69 -8.54
C TYR A 156 -11.57 -7.32 -8.35
N ALA A 157 -10.52 -6.54 -8.62
CA ALA A 157 -9.15 -7.00 -8.60
C ALA A 157 -8.27 -6.13 -7.69
N GLU A 158 -7.43 -6.77 -6.90
CA GLU A 158 -6.47 -6.12 -6.01
C GLU A 158 -5.11 -6.82 -6.10
N ILE A 159 -4.04 -6.04 -5.87
CA ILE A 159 -2.68 -6.54 -5.72
C ILE A 159 -2.18 -6.09 -4.34
N GLY A 160 -1.94 -7.03 -3.44
CA GLY A 160 -1.44 -6.76 -2.10
C GLY A 160 0.02 -7.16 -1.93
N PHE A 161 0.73 -6.43 -1.10
CA PHE A 161 2.10 -6.72 -0.69
C PHE A 161 2.21 -6.69 0.84
N ASN A 162 2.56 -7.82 1.41
CA ASN A 162 2.96 -7.92 2.80
C ASN A 162 4.46 -8.17 2.80
N TYR A 163 5.23 -7.27 3.38
CA TYR A 163 6.68 -7.42 3.38
C TYR A 163 7.21 -7.62 4.79
N LEU A 164 7.92 -8.76 4.97
CA LEU A 164 8.44 -9.33 6.21
C LEU A 164 7.33 -9.62 7.26
N PHE A 165 7.71 -10.29 8.34
CA PHE A 165 6.78 -10.75 9.37
C PHE A 165 5.97 -9.62 10.03
N PRO A 166 6.55 -8.44 10.37
CA PRO A 166 5.76 -7.35 10.92
C PRO A 166 4.73 -6.82 9.91
N GLY A 167 5.00 -6.92 8.61
CA GLY A 167 4.06 -6.63 7.53
C GLY A 167 3.02 -7.73 7.29
N GLY A 168 3.09 -8.87 8.02
CA GLY A 168 2.16 -9.99 7.89
C GLY A 168 2.54 -11.01 6.82
N ALA A 169 3.77 -10.98 6.30
CA ALA A 169 4.27 -12.02 5.42
C ALA A 169 4.68 -13.25 6.22
N SER A 170 4.31 -14.44 5.74
CA SER A 170 4.78 -15.73 6.30
C SER A 170 6.11 -16.18 5.71
N ILE A 171 6.52 -15.61 4.59
CA ILE A 171 7.74 -15.94 3.85
C ILE A 171 8.48 -14.64 3.54
N PRO A 172 9.78 -14.50 3.87
CA PRO A 172 10.57 -13.29 3.58
C PRO A 172 10.80 -13.04 2.09
N HIS A 173 10.76 -14.09 1.25
CA HIS A 173 10.88 -13.95 -0.20
C HIS A 173 9.82 -12.98 -0.73
N PRO A 174 10.21 -11.88 -1.39
CA PRO A 174 9.27 -10.83 -1.78
C PRO A 174 8.26 -11.35 -2.80
N HIS A 175 6.97 -11.22 -2.46
CA HIS A 175 5.89 -11.71 -3.30
C HIS A 175 4.63 -10.85 -3.19
N LEU A 176 3.89 -10.76 -4.28
CA LEU A 176 2.57 -10.13 -4.33
C LEU A 176 1.47 -11.16 -4.12
N GLN A 177 0.41 -10.76 -3.46
CA GLN A 177 -0.87 -11.47 -3.43
C GLN A 177 -1.79 -10.84 -4.47
N VAL A 178 -2.21 -11.63 -5.46
CA VAL A 178 -3.01 -11.18 -6.61
C VAL A 178 -4.39 -11.79 -6.47
N LEU A 179 -5.39 -10.95 -6.25
CA LEU A 179 -6.71 -11.38 -5.84
C LEU A 179 -7.78 -10.84 -6.78
N ALA A 180 -8.80 -11.64 -7.07
CA ALA A 180 -10.01 -11.17 -7.71
C ALA A 180 -11.25 -11.95 -7.25
N SER A 181 -12.41 -11.29 -7.25
CA SER A 181 -13.69 -11.90 -6.90
C SER A 181 -14.88 -11.04 -7.32
N ASP A 182 -16.11 -11.54 -7.12
CA ASP A 182 -17.33 -10.75 -7.32
C ASP A 182 -17.54 -9.66 -6.27
N TRP A 183 -16.85 -9.76 -5.13
CA TRP A 183 -17.02 -8.88 -3.99
C TRP A 183 -15.74 -8.05 -3.75
N PRO A 184 -15.83 -6.71 -3.74
CA PRO A 184 -14.71 -5.84 -3.38
C PRO A 184 -14.42 -5.93 -1.88
N TYR A 185 -13.20 -5.60 -1.46
CA TYR A 185 -12.95 -5.30 -0.06
C TYR A 185 -13.77 -4.09 0.40
N PHE A 186 -14.07 -4.03 1.69
CA PHE A 186 -14.89 -2.98 2.30
C PHE A 186 -14.45 -1.57 1.92
N LEU A 187 -13.15 -1.28 1.99
CA LEU A 187 -12.62 0.03 1.60
C LEU A 187 -12.91 0.33 0.12
N ILE A 188 -12.72 -0.65 -0.77
CA ILE A 188 -12.94 -0.44 -2.21
C ILE A 188 -14.43 -0.21 -2.50
N ALA A 189 -15.33 -0.95 -1.84
CA ALA A 189 -16.76 -0.71 -1.94
C ALA A 189 -17.11 0.73 -1.53
N ASN A 190 -16.55 1.20 -0.41
CA ASN A 190 -16.75 2.58 0.05
C ASN A 190 -16.19 3.62 -0.91
N LEU A 191 -14.97 3.43 -1.43
CA LEU A 191 -14.38 4.34 -2.41
C LEU A 191 -15.25 4.44 -3.67
N LEU A 192 -15.74 3.32 -4.17
CA LEU A 192 -16.63 3.28 -5.35
C LEU A 192 -17.94 4.02 -5.07
N GLU A 193 -18.62 3.68 -3.98
CA GLU A 193 -19.91 4.27 -3.61
C GLU A 193 -19.80 5.79 -3.42
N HIS A 194 -18.84 6.24 -2.62
CA HIS A 194 -18.68 7.66 -2.31
C HIS A 194 -18.16 8.45 -3.52
N SER A 195 -17.28 7.89 -4.34
CA SER A 195 -16.83 8.53 -5.59
C SER A 195 -18.01 8.70 -6.58
N GLN A 196 -18.87 7.68 -6.70
CA GLN A 196 -20.06 7.73 -7.55
C GLN A 196 -21.07 8.78 -7.05
N LYS A 197 -21.34 8.81 -5.73
CA LYS A 197 -22.21 9.83 -5.12
C LYS A 197 -21.66 11.24 -5.34
N TYR A 198 -20.37 11.44 -5.13
CA TYR A 198 -19.69 12.71 -5.36
C TYR A 198 -19.84 13.16 -6.82
N TYR A 199 -19.59 12.23 -7.76
CA TYR A 199 -19.73 12.51 -9.20
C TYR A 199 -21.16 12.89 -9.58
N ALA A 200 -22.15 12.16 -9.06
CA ALA A 200 -23.55 12.46 -9.29
C ALA A 200 -23.97 13.85 -8.78
N GLN A 201 -23.41 14.28 -7.64
CA GLN A 201 -23.72 15.59 -7.04
C GLN A 201 -22.98 16.76 -7.71
N HIS A 202 -21.77 16.53 -8.19
CA HIS A 202 -20.86 17.60 -8.61
C HIS A 202 -20.49 17.58 -10.09
N SER A 203 -20.90 16.55 -10.84
CA SER A 203 -20.54 16.33 -12.26
C SER A 203 -19.02 16.38 -12.52
N THR A 204 -18.23 16.00 -11.52
CA THR A 204 -16.76 15.98 -11.61
C THR A 204 -16.18 14.87 -10.75
N CYS A 205 -15.03 14.33 -11.17
CA CYS A 205 -14.31 13.29 -10.44
C CYS A 205 -13.72 13.86 -9.14
N PHE A 206 -14.01 13.19 -8.02
CA PHE A 206 -13.42 13.55 -6.71
C PHE A 206 -11.88 13.53 -6.75
N TRP A 207 -11.31 12.50 -7.34
CA TRP A 207 -9.85 12.29 -7.38
C TRP A 207 -9.11 13.41 -8.12
N LYS A 208 -9.71 13.92 -9.19
CA LYS A 208 -9.21 15.11 -9.87
C LYS A 208 -9.24 16.33 -8.94
N GLY A 209 -10.37 16.55 -8.28
CA GLY A 209 -10.53 17.66 -7.33
C GLY A 209 -9.55 17.56 -6.14
N LEU A 210 -9.31 16.35 -5.63
CA LEU A 210 -8.34 16.09 -4.56
C LEU A 210 -6.93 16.47 -5.01
N VAL A 211 -6.47 15.95 -6.14
CA VAL A 211 -5.13 16.23 -6.67
C VAL A 211 -4.94 17.71 -6.94
N ASP A 212 -5.90 18.38 -7.59
CA ASP A 212 -5.84 19.82 -7.88
C ASP A 212 -5.77 20.64 -6.57
N THR A 213 -6.51 20.22 -5.53
CA THR A 213 -6.51 20.88 -4.22
C THR A 213 -5.21 20.69 -3.48
N GLU A 214 -4.67 19.45 -3.46
CA GLU A 214 -3.40 19.13 -2.81
C GLU A 214 -2.21 19.83 -3.48
N LYS A 215 -2.19 19.90 -4.81
CA LYS A 215 -1.19 20.69 -5.57
C LYS A 215 -1.22 22.16 -5.19
N LYS A 216 -2.43 22.73 -5.06
CA LYS A 216 -2.60 24.14 -4.70
C LYS A 216 -2.16 24.44 -3.27
N ILE A 217 -2.45 23.56 -2.31
CA ILE A 217 -2.06 23.69 -0.92
C ILE A 217 -0.55 23.43 -0.76
N GLY A 218 0.00 22.44 -1.48
CA GLY A 218 1.40 22.10 -1.52
C GLY A 218 1.96 21.42 -0.26
N GLN A 219 1.13 21.15 0.75
CA GLN A 219 1.60 20.60 2.02
C GLN A 219 1.81 19.09 1.97
N ARG A 220 0.90 18.34 1.34
CA ARG A 220 0.87 16.87 1.29
C ARG A 220 1.15 16.30 -0.10
N TYR A 221 1.12 17.13 -1.13
CA TYR A 221 1.48 16.73 -2.49
C TYR A 221 2.99 16.50 -2.61
N LEU A 222 3.40 15.40 -3.25
CA LEU A 222 4.80 15.04 -3.48
C LEU A 222 5.23 15.41 -4.91
N ASN A 223 4.76 14.65 -5.90
CA ASN A 223 5.11 14.84 -7.31
C ASN A 223 4.13 14.08 -8.22
N CYS A 224 4.31 14.27 -9.53
CA CYS A 224 3.71 13.46 -10.58
C CYS A 224 4.82 12.66 -11.28
N LEU A 225 4.71 11.34 -11.29
CA LEU A 225 5.60 10.44 -12.02
C LEU A 225 4.79 9.80 -13.14
N GLY A 226 5.14 10.07 -14.39
CA GLY A 226 4.34 9.62 -15.54
C GLY A 226 2.87 10.05 -15.39
N ASN A 227 1.97 9.08 -15.31
CA ASN A 227 0.53 9.32 -15.13
C ASN A 227 0.06 9.18 -13.66
N THR A 228 0.97 8.96 -12.72
CA THR A 228 0.65 8.72 -11.30
C THR A 228 0.94 9.96 -10.45
N GLU A 229 -0.08 10.43 -9.74
CA GLU A 229 0.02 11.53 -8.77
C GLU A 229 0.31 10.98 -7.37
N TRP A 230 1.32 11.51 -6.70
CA TRP A 230 1.77 11.06 -5.39
C TRP A 230 1.52 12.09 -4.30
N LEU A 231 0.96 11.65 -3.18
CA LEU A 231 0.65 12.50 -2.02
C LEU A 231 0.59 11.69 -0.72
N THR A 232 0.67 12.35 0.42
CA THR A 232 0.28 11.80 1.72
C THR A 232 -1.19 12.17 2.00
N PRO A 233 -2.04 11.24 2.49
CA PRO A 233 -3.45 11.53 2.71
C PRO A 233 -3.66 12.47 3.90
N PHE A 234 -4.72 13.29 3.87
CA PHE A 234 -5.07 14.19 4.96
C PHE A 234 -5.42 13.46 6.25
N ALA A 235 -6.14 12.34 6.14
CA ALA A 235 -6.54 11.46 7.24
C ALA A 235 -5.93 10.06 7.05
N PRO A 236 -4.64 9.86 7.37
CA PRO A 236 -3.95 8.59 7.18
C PRO A 236 -4.48 7.51 8.12
N VAL A 237 -4.61 6.29 7.62
CA VAL A 237 -5.03 5.13 8.44
C VAL A 237 -3.91 4.64 9.34
N ARG A 238 -2.67 4.74 8.86
CA ARG A 238 -1.46 4.27 9.54
C ARG A 238 -0.28 5.22 9.35
N GLU A 239 0.77 4.96 10.11
CA GLU A 239 2.03 5.72 10.01
C GLU A 239 2.59 5.66 8.58
N ASP A 240 3.21 6.76 8.18
CA ASP A 240 3.90 6.93 6.91
C ASP A 240 3.06 6.61 5.65
N GLU A 241 1.75 6.79 5.73
CA GLU A 241 0.86 6.46 4.60
C GLU A 241 1.11 7.38 3.41
N VAL A 242 1.27 6.75 2.23
CA VAL A 242 1.46 7.41 0.93
C VAL A 242 0.48 6.84 -0.08
N HIS A 243 -0.07 7.71 -0.92
CA HIS A 243 -0.96 7.33 -2.02
C HIS A 243 -0.33 7.64 -3.36
N GLY A 244 -0.41 6.69 -4.29
CA GLY A 244 -0.22 6.89 -5.72
C GLY A 244 -1.56 6.75 -6.44
N ILE A 245 -1.96 7.74 -7.22
CA ILE A 245 -3.26 7.82 -7.89
C ILE A 245 -3.05 7.92 -9.40
N VAL A 246 -3.52 6.92 -10.17
CA VAL A 246 -3.32 6.87 -11.63
C VAL A 246 -4.44 7.64 -12.32
N ARG A 247 -4.07 8.74 -12.99
CA ARG A 247 -5.05 9.66 -13.59
C ARG A 247 -5.88 9.00 -14.68
N ASN A 248 -7.21 9.20 -14.62
CA ASN A 248 -8.18 8.78 -15.63
C ASN A 248 -8.18 7.26 -15.93
N LYS A 249 -7.68 6.45 -15.01
CA LYS A 249 -7.70 4.99 -15.10
C LYS A 249 -8.51 4.44 -13.93
N SER A 250 -9.63 3.78 -14.19
CA SER A 250 -10.54 3.28 -13.16
C SER A 250 -10.36 1.80 -12.85
N ASN A 251 -9.66 1.05 -13.70
CA ASN A 251 -9.36 -0.35 -13.46
C ASN A 251 -8.04 -0.77 -14.13
N PHE A 252 -7.45 -1.88 -13.69
CA PHE A 252 -6.13 -2.33 -14.11
C PHE A 252 -6.02 -2.69 -15.60
N LEU A 253 -7.11 -3.04 -16.28
CA LEU A 253 -7.08 -3.32 -17.72
C LEU A 253 -6.94 -2.06 -18.59
N GLN A 254 -7.06 -0.88 -17.99
CA GLN A 254 -6.81 0.39 -18.67
C GLN A 254 -5.35 0.83 -18.56
N PHE A 255 -4.56 0.20 -17.67
CA PHE A 255 -3.15 0.54 -17.48
C PHE A 255 -2.33 0.04 -18.67
N ASP A 256 -1.45 0.88 -19.14
CA ASP A 256 -0.39 0.51 -20.07
C ASP A 256 0.95 0.27 -19.31
N ASP A 257 1.98 -0.12 -20.05
CA ASP A 257 3.29 -0.40 -19.47
C ASP A 257 3.88 0.79 -18.71
N SER A 258 3.66 2.02 -19.22
CA SER A 258 4.16 3.24 -18.57
C SER A 258 3.44 3.56 -17.26
N ASP A 259 2.17 3.20 -17.11
CA ASP A 259 1.43 3.32 -15.85
C ASP A 259 2.03 2.38 -14.78
N TRP A 260 2.31 1.11 -15.15
CA TRP A 260 2.94 0.15 -14.25
C TRP A 260 4.37 0.55 -13.85
N GLU A 261 5.15 1.08 -14.80
CA GLU A 261 6.51 1.59 -14.54
C GLU A 261 6.51 2.81 -13.63
N SER A 262 5.58 3.75 -13.84
CA SER A 262 5.47 4.94 -13.00
C SER A 262 5.01 4.62 -11.57
N LEU A 263 4.12 3.65 -11.40
CA LEU A 263 3.75 3.12 -10.08
C LEU A 263 4.93 2.46 -9.39
N ALA A 264 5.65 1.60 -10.10
CA ALA A 264 6.83 0.90 -9.58
C ALA A 264 7.92 1.89 -9.14
N ASP A 265 8.20 2.93 -9.95
CA ASP A 265 9.18 3.97 -9.61
C ASP A 265 8.76 4.71 -8.31
N GLY A 266 7.52 5.15 -8.21
CA GLY A 266 7.07 5.83 -6.99
C GLY A 266 7.08 4.94 -5.75
N ILE A 267 6.71 3.66 -5.85
CA ILE A 267 6.76 2.70 -4.74
C ILE A 267 8.21 2.51 -4.27
N THR A 268 9.18 2.36 -5.18
CA THR A 268 10.60 2.20 -4.81
C THR A 268 11.17 3.43 -4.12
N ARG A 269 10.72 4.63 -4.49
CA ARG A 269 11.08 5.88 -3.79
C ARG A 269 10.55 5.91 -2.36
N VAL A 270 9.32 5.45 -2.14
CA VAL A 270 8.74 5.30 -0.79
C VAL A 270 9.50 4.24 0.01
N PHE A 271 9.87 3.12 -0.60
CA PHE A 271 10.67 2.07 0.06
C PHE A 271 12.05 2.61 0.50
N LYS A 272 12.71 3.39 -0.35
CA LYS A 272 13.98 4.03 0.00
C LYS A 272 13.82 4.99 1.18
N TYR A 273 12.74 5.78 1.21
CA TYR A 273 12.42 6.61 2.37
C TYR A 273 12.23 5.79 3.65
N TYR A 274 11.51 4.67 3.58
CA TYR A 274 11.32 3.80 4.74
C TYR A 274 12.64 3.21 5.23
N ASN A 275 13.48 2.72 4.30
CA ASN A 275 14.82 2.22 4.63
C ASN A 275 15.67 3.29 5.32
N ASP A 276 15.75 4.50 4.77
CA ASP A 276 16.52 5.61 5.34
C ASP A 276 15.97 6.08 6.71
N LYS A 277 14.68 5.81 6.99
CA LYS A 277 14.05 6.03 8.29
C LYS A 277 14.35 4.89 9.29
N GLY A 278 15.00 3.81 8.87
CA GLY A 278 15.34 2.64 9.69
C GLY A 278 14.24 1.59 9.76
N LEU A 279 13.27 1.63 8.85
CA LEU A 279 12.17 0.67 8.76
C LEU A 279 12.54 -0.47 7.79
N SER A 280 12.13 -1.70 8.11
CA SER A 280 12.41 -2.87 7.27
C SER A 280 11.16 -3.51 6.68
N SER A 281 9.97 -3.16 7.14
CA SER A 281 8.74 -3.78 6.68
C SER A 281 7.66 -2.77 6.29
N CYS A 282 6.78 -3.20 5.39
CA CYS A 282 5.71 -2.36 4.88
C CYS A 282 4.53 -3.20 4.36
N ASN A 283 3.43 -2.52 4.10
CA ASN A 283 2.35 -3.05 3.28
C ASN A 283 2.03 -2.06 2.14
N PHE A 284 1.64 -2.58 0.99
CA PHE A 284 0.89 -1.81 0.03
C PHE A 284 -0.28 -2.60 -0.54
N ALA A 285 -1.26 -1.88 -1.04
CA ALA A 285 -2.36 -2.44 -1.81
C ALA A 285 -2.65 -1.56 -3.03
N LEU A 286 -2.55 -2.14 -4.23
CA LEU A 286 -3.11 -1.56 -5.44
C LEU A 286 -4.59 -1.93 -5.49
N TYR A 287 -5.42 -0.95 -5.80
CA TYR A 287 -6.86 -1.11 -5.88
C TYR A 287 -7.41 -0.53 -7.19
N SER A 288 -8.51 -1.11 -7.66
CA SER A 288 -9.20 -0.64 -8.85
C SER A 288 -10.71 -0.87 -8.75
N GLY A 289 -11.46 -0.33 -9.70
CA GLY A 289 -12.83 -0.73 -9.97
C GLY A 289 -12.89 -2.11 -10.64
N ARG A 290 -14.05 -2.49 -11.12
CA ARG A 290 -14.25 -3.78 -11.82
C ARG A 290 -13.40 -3.85 -13.09
N LEU A 291 -12.77 -4.97 -13.31
CA LEU A 291 -12.03 -5.25 -14.55
C LEU A 291 -12.99 -5.15 -15.75
N GLY A 292 -12.55 -4.43 -16.77
CA GLY A 292 -13.33 -4.23 -18.00
C GLY A 292 -14.41 -3.14 -17.93
N GLU A 293 -14.73 -2.60 -16.74
CA GLU A 293 -15.69 -1.50 -16.57
C GLU A 293 -14.93 -0.16 -16.45
N LYS A 294 -15.15 0.74 -17.41
CA LYS A 294 -14.62 2.10 -17.35
C LYS A 294 -15.61 3.01 -16.63
N THR A 295 -15.15 3.71 -15.61
CA THR A 295 -15.94 4.71 -14.88
C THR A 295 -15.22 6.06 -14.86
N ASP A 296 -15.99 7.16 -14.86
CA ASP A 296 -15.45 8.52 -14.84
C ASP A 296 -15.32 9.10 -13.40
N TYR A 297 -15.78 8.35 -12.40
CA TYR A 297 -15.81 8.79 -11.01
C TYR A 297 -14.69 8.19 -10.13
N LEU A 298 -14.03 7.11 -10.56
CA LEU A 298 -12.95 6.48 -9.81
C LEU A 298 -11.62 6.59 -10.55
N TRP A 299 -10.54 6.88 -9.82
CA TRP A 299 -9.18 6.65 -10.26
C TRP A 299 -8.56 5.52 -9.42
N ALA A 300 -8.03 4.52 -10.09
CA ALA A 300 -7.31 3.42 -9.46
C ALA A 300 -5.97 3.92 -8.89
N GLY A 301 -5.42 3.19 -7.95
CA GLY A 301 -4.18 3.63 -7.31
C GLY A 301 -3.57 2.63 -6.35
N VAL A 302 -2.64 3.12 -5.56
CA VAL A 302 -1.95 2.38 -4.50
C VAL A 302 -2.00 3.14 -3.18
N LYS A 303 -2.14 2.39 -2.10
CA LYS A 303 -1.91 2.85 -0.73
C LYS A 303 -0.72 2.09 -0.16
N ILE A 304 0.20 2.80 0.45
CA ILE A 304 1.43 2.24 1.03
C ILE A 304 1.54 2.72 2.46
N VAL A 305 1.89 1.84 3.38
CA VAL A 305 2.11 2.16 4.80
C VAL A 305 3.38 1.48 5.29
N SER A 306 4.09 2.14 6.20
CA SER A 306 5.16 1.48 6.95
C SER A 306 4.57 0.51 7.98
N ARG A 307 5.37 -0.46 8.38
CA ARG A 307 5.06 -1.37 9.49
C ARG A 307 6.21 -1.37 10.48
N SER A 308 5.99 -1.96 11.65
CA SER A 308 7.05 -2.10 12.66
C SER A 308 8.25 -2.86 12.09
N SER A 309 9.45 -2.48 12.50
CA SER A 309 10.70 -3.10 12.03
C SER A 309 10.94 -4.47 12.65
N VAL A 310 11.75 -5.29 11.99
CA VAL A 310 12.23 -6.57 12.53
C VAL A 310 13.13 -6.30 13.73
N GLN A 311 12.75 -6.83 14.91
CA GLN A 311 13.44 -6.66 16.19
C GLN A 311 13.30 -7.92 17.03
N ALA A 312 14.25 -8.14 17.96
CA ALA A 312 14.20 -9.24 18.91
C ALA A 312 12.97 -9.20 19.83
N GLN A 313 12.50 -8.01 20.16
CA GLN A 313 11.23 -7.78 20.85
C GLN A 313 10.25 -7.10 19.89
N PRO A 314 9.41 -7.87 19.19
CA PRO A 314 8.52 -7.31 18.19
C PRO A 314 7.47 -6.40 18.84
N ILE A 315 7.33 -5.20 18.29
CA ILE A 315 6.28 -4.25 18.65
C ILE A 315 5.22 -4.27 17.57
N ASN A 316 3.96 -4.42 17.97
CA ASN A 316 2.85 -4.33 17.02
C ASN A 316 2.42 -2.86 16.88
N ASP A 317 2.42 -2.37 15.66
CA ASP A 317 1.98 -1.04 15.28
C ASP A 317 0.45 -0.94 15.10
N ALA A 318 -0.25 -2.06 15.14
CA ALA A 318 -1.69 -2.11 15.03
C ALA A 318 -2.34 -2.20 16.42
N CYS A 319 -3.25 -1.27 16.73
CA CYS A 319 -3.97 -1.23 17.99
C CYS A 319 -5.48 -1.50 17.81
N PHE A 320 -6.21 -1.58 18.93
CA PHE A 320 -7.64 -1.90 18.94
C PHE A 320 -8.49 -0.87 18.16
N SER A 321 -8.12 0.42 18.18
CA SER A 321 -8.85 1.45 17.47
C SER A 321 -8.82 1.24 15.97
N GLN A 322 -7.67 0.84 15.42
CA GLN A 322 -7.51 0.54 14.00
C GLN A 322 -8.15 -0.79 13.62
N ASN A 323 -7.96 -1.84 14.45
CA ASN A 323 -8.38 -3.20 14.10
C ASN A 323 -9.87 -3.47 14.36
N LEU A 324 -10.46 -2.85 15.39
CA LEU A 324 -11.83 -3.14 15.84
C LEU A 324 -12.79 -1.96 15.63
N LEU A 325 -12.28 -0.73 15.69
CA LEU A 325 -13.10 0.48 15.59
C LEU A 325 -12.94 1.20 14.24
N TYR A 326 -12.03 0.70 13.39
CA TYR A 326 -11.74 1.25 12.05
C TYR A 326 -11.38 2.75 12.08
N ASP A 327 -10.74 3.22 13.16
CA ASP A 327 -10.29 4.61 13.33
C ASP A 327 -8.76 4.67 13.19
N GLY A 328 -8.27 5.55 12.31
CA GLY A 328 -6.84 5.74 12.10
C GLY A 328 -6.17 6.38 13.30
N MET A 329 -4.89 6.06 13.51
CA MET A 329 -4.09 6.69 14.54
C MET A 329 -2.64 6.78 14.10
N VAL A 330 -2.12 8.01 14.08
CA VAL A 330 -0.74 8.31 13.71
C VAL A 330 -0.11 9.29 14.70
N THR A 331 1.21 9.24 14.79
CA THR A 331 2.00 10.11 15.68
C THR A 331 2.75 11.20 14.91
N GLU A 332 2.95 11.02 13.62
CA GLU A 332 3.59 11.98 12.75
C GLU A 332 2.58 12.56 11.75
N PRO A 333 2.43 13.89 11.67
CA PRO A 333 1.51 14.52 10.73
C PRO A 333 1.89 14.19 9.27
N PRO A 334 0.91 13.93 8.39
CA PRO A 334 1.19 13.63 6.98
C PRO A 334 1.92 14.77 6.23
N GLU A 335 1.81 16.01 6.69
CA GLU A 335 2.56 17.16 6.17
C GLU A 335 4.07 17.02 6.45
N GLU A 336 4.46 16.51 7.62
CA GLU A 336 5.87 16.25 7.97
C GLU A 336 6.41 15.08 7.14
N ILE A 337 5.62 14.00 6.99
CA ILE A 337 5.95 12.86 6.12
C ILE A 337 6.17 13.33 4.69
N ALA A 338 5.26 14.14 4.13
CA ALA A 338 5.40 14.68 2.78
C ALA A 338 6.66 15.53 2.63
N SER A 339 6.97 16.38 3.63
CA SER A 339 8.19 17.20 3.62
C SER A 339 9.45 16.32 3.56
N ALA A 340 9.50 15.23 4.32
CA ALA A 340 10.63 14.30 4.32
C ALA A 340 10.73 13.49 3.02
N LEU A 341 9.58 13.11 2.43
CA LEU A 341 9.50 12.32 1.18
C LEU A 341 9.90 13.10 -0.07
N ARG A 342 9.70 14.42 -0.13
CA ARG A 342 9.94 15.21 -1.35
C ARG A 342 11.36 15.11 -1.91
N LYS A 343 12.37 14.84 -1.08
CA LYS A 343 13.75 14.65 -1.56
C LYS A 343 13.95 13.36 -2.38
N TYR A 344 12.97 12.44 -2.32
CA TYR A 344 13.00 11.19 -3.10
C TYR A 344 12.18 11.30 -4.40
N PHE A 345 11.27 12.27 -4.49
CA PHE A 345 10.39 12.53 -5.62
C PHE A 345 10.83 13.72 -6.46
#